data_1ce1445774e130d7ab8e63936a8f68b5
#
_entry.id   1ce1445774e130d7ab8e63936a8f68b5
#
_cell.length_a   1.000
_cell.length_b   1.000
_cell.length_c   1.000
_cell.angle_alpha   90.00
_cell.angle_beta   90.00
_cell.angle_gamma   90.00
#
_symmetry.space_group_name_H-M   'P 1'
#
loop_
_entity.id
_entity.type
_entity.pdbx_description
1 polymer ?
#
loop_
_entity_poly.entity_id
_entity_poly.type
_entity_poly.pdbx_seq_one_letter_code
_entity_poly.pdbx_strand_id
1 'polypeptide(L)'
;MLKTSYICNCDVIHEDIVNDVKSKMQSKDDYIQLASLFKLFGDGTRVQILHALEQSEMCVCDLAVLLGVTKSAISHQLKALRLANLVKFRKEAQIVYYSLADDHVKEIIDKGFEHLWQK
;
A
#
# COMPACT_ATOMS: atom_id res chain seq x y z
N MET A 1 19.51 19.04 5.11
CA MET A 1 20.84 18.66 5.62
C MET A 1 20.73 18.23 7.08
N LEU A 2 21.34 17.13 7.42
CA LEU A 2 21.35 16.65 8.80
C LEU A 2 22.31 17.46 9.66
N LYS A 3 21.85 17.82 10.85
CA LYS A 3 22.69 18.47 11.82
C LYS A 3 23.54 17.41 12.53
N THR A 4 24.75 17.77 12.94
CA THR A 4 25.64 16.82 13.64
C THR A 4 25.02 16.28 14.93
N SER A 5 24.05 17.02 15.54
CA SER A 5 23.37 16.56 16.75
C SER A 5 22.51 15.30 16.54
N TYR A 6 22.19 14.98 15.28
CA TYR A 6 21.41 13.77 14.92
C TYR A 6 22.30 12.60 14.55
N ILE A 7 23.61 12.79 14.53
CA ILE A 7 24.56 11.74 14.18
C ILE A 7 25.20 11.22 15.46
N CYS A 8 25.09 9.93 15.68
CA CYS A 8 25.68 9.30 16.83
C CYS A 8 27.19 9.11 16.60
N ASN A 9 28.00 9.62 17.52
CA ASN A 9 29.47 9.47 17.49
C ASN A 9 29.96 8.44 18.49
N CYS A 10 29.09 7.55 18.99
CA CYS A 10 29.52 6.56 19.97
C CYS A 10 30.38 5.49 19.33
N ASP A 11 31.47 5.20 20.00
CA ASP A 11 32.34 4.07 19.65
C ASP A 11 31.86 2.79 20.30
N VAL A 12 30.93 2.89 21.22
CA VAL A 12 30.39 1.76 21.98
C VAL A 12 29.13 1.25 21.32
N ILE A 13 29.11 -0.03 20.98
CA ILE A 13 27.91 -0.67 20.46
C ILE A 13 27.07 -1.14 21.64
N HIS A 14 25.79 -0.82 21.63
CA HIS A 14 24.83 -1.30 22.62
C HIS A 14 24.37 -2.70 22.23
N GLU A 15 25.16 -3.69 22.58
CA GLU A 15 24.94 -5.09 22.15
C GLU A 15 23.60 -5.64 22.60
N ASP A 16 23.17 -5.29 23.83
CA ASP A 16 21.88 -5.75 24.37
C ASP A 16 20.73 -5.34 23.49
N ILE A 17 20.74 -4.07 23.08
CA ILE A 17 19.70 -3.50 22.24
C ILE A 17 19.73 -4.14 20.86
N VAL A 18 20.91 -4.25 20.28
CA VAL A 18 21.09 -4.85 18.96
C VAL A 18 20.57 -6.29 18.94
N ASN A 19 20.97 -7.07 19.95
CA ASN A 19 20.54 -8.47 20.03
C ASN A 19 19.04 -8.62 20.27
N ASP A 20 18.46 -7.76 21.11
CA ASP A 20 17.03 -7.77 21.38
C ASP A 20 16.25 -7.45 20.09
N VAL A 21 16.60 -6.39 19.40
CA VAL A 21 15.94 -6.00 18.16
C VAL A 21 16.12 -7.08 17.10
N LYS A 22 17.32 -7.61 16.96
CA LYS A 22 17.62 -8.67 15.98
C LYS A 22 16.73 -9.89 16.20
N SER A 23 16.47 -10.27 17.44
CA SER A 23 15.61 -11.41 17.76
C SER A 23 14.15 -11.19 17.35
N LYS A 24 13.74 -9.93 17.16
CA LYS A 24 12.37 -9.54 16.79
C LYS A 24 12.23 -9.20 15.31
N MET A 25 13.35 -9.18 14.58
CA MET A 25 13.32 -8.87 13.15
C MET A 25 12.89 -10.07 12.33
N GLN A 26 12.43 -9.78 11.13
CA GLN A 26 12.06 -10.81 10.16
C GLN A 26 13.27 -11.11 9.27
N SER A 27 13.09 -12.02 8.31
CA SER A 27 14.15 -12.32 7.34
C SER A 27 14.30 -11.17 6.34
N LYS A 28 15.47 -11.11 5.69
CA LYS A 28 15.68 -10.11 4.63
C LYS A 28 14.67 -10.26 3.50
N ASP A 29 14.32 -11.49 3.16
CA ASP A 29 13.33 -11.76 2.12
C ASP A 29 11.96 -11.19 2.49
N ASP A 30 11.57 -11.33 3.75
CA ASP A 30 10.31 -10.76 4.23
C ASP A 30 10.26 -9.24 4.06
N TYR A 31 11.40 -8.56 4.30
CA TYR A 31 11.48 -7.10 4.10
C TYR A 31 11.41 -6.72 2.64
N ILE A 32 12.00 -7.51 1.76
CA ILE A 32 11.92 -7.27 0.31
C ILE A 32 10.46 -7.37 -0.13
N GLN A 33 9.74 -8.38 0.33
CA GLN A 33 8.33 -8.56 0.00
C GLN A 33 7.46 -7.43 0.54
N LEU A 34 7.71 -7.04 1.78
CA LEU A 34 6.96 -5.93 2.38
C LEU A 34 7.24 -4.61 1.65
N ALA A 35 8.50 -4.36 1.29
CA ALA A 35 8.85 -3.16 0.53
C ALA A 35 8.15 -3.14 -0.83
N SER A 36 8.06 -4.30 -1.49
CA SER A 36 7.36 -4.43 -2.77
C SER A 36 5.87 -4.11 -2.62
N LEU A 37 5.26 -4.55 -1.54
CA LEU A 37 3.88 -4.22 -1.22
C LEU A 37 3.69 -2.72 -1.06
N PHE A 38 4.52 -2.07 -0.25
CA PHE A 38 4.41 -0.63 -0.02
C PHE A 38 4.69 0.20 -1.27
N LYS A 39 5.49 -0.32 -2.17
CA LYS A 39 5.74 0.35 -3.46
C LYS A 39 4.45 0.52 -4.26
N LEU A 40 3.54 -0.44 -4.16
CA LEU A 40 2.23 -0.34 -4.82
C LEU A 40 1.40 0.80 -4.24
N PHE A 41 1.54 1.07 -2.95
CA PHE A 41 0.86 2.20 -2.31
C PHE A 41 1.56 3.53 -2.58
N GLY A 42 2.71 3.52 -3.24
CA GLY A 42 3.47 4.73 -3.54
C GLY A 42 3.05 5.43 -4.82
N ASP A 43 2.00 4.96 -5.49
CA ASP A 43 1.48 5.54 -6.73
C ASP A 43 0.13 6.21 -6.46
N GLY A 44 0.00 7.47 -6.84
CA GLY A 44 -1.22 8.25 -6.55
C GLY A 44 -2.49 7.66 -7.13
N THR A 45 -2.42 7.17 -8.37
CA THR A 45 -3.58 6.57 -9.04
C THR A 45 -4.01 5.29 -8.34
N ARG A 46 -3.05 4.44 -7.97
CA ARG A 46 -3.36 3.19 -7.25
C ARG A 46 -4.00 3.46 -5.90
N VAL A 47 -3.48 4.44 -5.15
CA VAL A 47 -4.07 4.81 -3.86
C VAL A 47 -5.49 5.31 -4.04
N GLN A 48 -5.75 6.11 -5.07
CA GLN A 48 -7.10 6.60 -5.37
C GLN A 48 -8.04 5.45 -5.71
N ILE A 49 -7.59 4.49 -6.50
CA ILE A 49 -8.38 3.30 -6.83
C ILE A 49 -8.73 2.53 -5.56
N LEU A 50 -7.74 2.26 -4.72
CA LEU A 50 -7.95 1.51 -3.48
C LEU A 50 -8.91 2.23 -2.55
N HIS A 51 -8.76 3.53 -2.40
CA HIS A 51 -9.65 4.31 -1.54
C HIS A 51 -11.08 4.37 -2.10
N ALA A 52 -11.22 4.46 -3.42
CA ALA A 52 -12.54 4.42 -4.07
C ALA A 52 -13.21 3.07 -3.82
N LEU A 53 -12.48 1.97 -3.96
CA LEU A 53 -13.01 0.63 -3.73
C LEU A 53 -13.35 0.36 -2.28
N GLU A 54 -12.74 1.09 -1.35
CA GLU A 54 -13.12 1.05 0.06
C GLU A 54 -14.56 1.57 0.24
N GLN A 55 -14.94 2.56 -0.56
CA GLN A 55 -16.27 3.17 -0.46
C GLN A 55 -17.33 2.31 -1.12
N SER A 56 -17.02 1.68 -2.24
CA SER A 56 -17.98 0.91 -3.02
C SER A 56 -17.28 -0.01 -4.01
N GLU A 57 -17.88 -1.15 -4.27
CA GLU A 57 -17.50 -2.01 -5.37
C GLU A 57 -17.72 -1.26 -6.68
N MET A 58 -16.76 -1.30 -7.61
CA MET A 58 -16.83 -0.54 -8.86
C MET A 58 -16.25 -1.32 -10.03
N CYS A 59 -16.77 -1.07 -11.22
CA CYS A 59 -16.21 -1.62 -12.45
C CYS A 59 -15.16 -0.66 -13.03
N VAL A 60 -14.45 -1.11 -14.07
CA VAL A 60 -13.42 -0.30 -14.75
C VAL A 60 -13.99 1.02 -15.27
N CYS A 61 -15.17 0.98 -15.88
CA CYS A 61 -15.81 2.19 -16.42
C CYS A 61 -16.07 3.23 -15.34
N ASP A 62 -16.58 2.80 -14.19
CA ASP A 62 -16.87 3.68 -13.07
C ASP A 62 -15.58 4.32 -12.53
N LEU A 63 -14.55 3.53 -12.37
CA LEU A 63 -13.26 4.03 -11.88
C LEU A 63 -12.63 5.02 -12.87
N ALA A 64 -12.73 4.73 -14.16
CA ALA A 64 -12.19 5.61 -15.20
C ALA A 64 -12.87 6.99 -15.17
N VAL A 65 -14.20 6.99 -15.06
CA VAL A 65 -14.97 8.23 -14.95
C VAL A 65 -14.64 8.98 -13.66
N LEU A 66 -14.61 8.26 -12.54
CA LEU A 66 -14.34 8.87 -11.23
C LEU A 66 -12.97 9.55 -11.21
N LEU A 67 -11.96 8.90 -11.75
CA LEU A 67 -10.59 9.39 -11.66
C LEU A 67 -10.16 10.23 -12.88
N GLY A 68 -11.00 10.32 -13.90
CA GLY A 68 -10.70 11.10 -15.08
C GLY A 68 -9.54 10.55 -15.91
N VAL A 69 -9.41 9.22 -15.97
CA VAL A 69 -8.38 8.53 -16.73
C VAL A 69 -9.00 7.52 -17.68
N THR A 70 -8.19 6.93 -18.56
CA THR A 70 -8.69 5.97 -19.53
C THR A 70 -9.00 4.61 -18.86
N LYS A 71 -9.91 3.85 -19.48
CA LYS A 71 -10.19 2.48 -19.05
C LYS A 71 -8.94 1.60 -19.12
N SER A 72 -8.11 1.84 -20.15
CA SER A 72 -6.85 1.11 -20.33
C SER A 72 -5.91 1.33 -19.14
N ALA A 73 -5.78 2.59 -18.69
CA ALA A 73 -4.96 2.93 -17.54
C ALA A 73 -5.48 2.24 -16.27
N ILE A 74 -6.80 2.28 -16.05
CA ILE A 74 -7.42 1.62 -14.90
C ILE A 74 -7.17 0.10 -14.96
N SER A 75 -7.40 -0.52 -16.11
CA SER A 75 -7.21 -1.96 -16.27
C SER A 75 -5.78 -2.38 -15.97
N HIS A 76 -4.81 -1.57 -16.41
CA HIS A 76 -3.39 -1.82 -16.15
C HIS A 76 -3.10 -1.77 -14.64
N GLN A 77 -3.62 -0.76 -13.97
CA GLN A 77 -3.41 -0.61 -12.52
C GLN A 77 -4.11 -1.73 -11.73
N LEU A 78 -5.33 -2.08 -12.11
CA LEU A 78 -6.07 -3.17 -11.45
C LEU A 78 -5.37 -4.51 -11.59
N LYS A 79 -4.74 -4.76 -12.74
CA LYS A 79 -3.98 -5.99 -12.93
C LYS A 79 -2.83 -6.10 -11.92
N ALA A 80 -2.09 -5.02 -11.73
CA ALA A 80 -1.00 -4.98 -10.76
C ALA A 80 -1.51 -5.20 -9.34
N LEU A 81 -2.60 -4.53 -8.99
CA LEU A 81 -3.21 -4.65 -7.67
C LEU A 81 -3.76 -6.06 -7.40
N ARG A 82 -4.34 -6.67 -8.42
CA ARG A 82 -4.86 -8.04 -8.30
C ARG A 82 -3.74 -9.06 -8.12
N LEU A 83 -2.66 -8.92 -8.87
CA LEU A 83 -1.51 -9.82 -8.74
C LEU A 83 -0.87 -9.74 -7.35
N ALA A 84 -0.97 -8.59 -6.71
CA ALA A 84 -0.48 -8.40 -5.34
C ALA A 84 -1.52 -8.73 -4.27
N ASN A 85 -2.68 -9.24 -4.67
CA ASN A 85 -3.79 -9.59 -3.76
C ASN A 85 -4.33 -8.41 -2.95
N LEU A 86 -4.30 -7.21 -3.52
CA LEU A 86 -4.88 -6.03 -2.89
C LEU A 86 -6.33 -5.80 -3.30
N VAL A 87 -6.71 -6.32 -4.47
CA VAL A 87 -8.10 -6.27 -4.94
C VAL A 87 -8.54 -7.65 -5.40
N LYS A 88 -9.83 -7.87 -5.37
CA LYS A 88 -10.48 -9.06 -5.91
C LYS A 88 -11.59 -8.60 -6.85
N PHE A 89 -12.14 -9.52 -7.62
CA PHE A 89 -13.22 -9.19 -8.54
C PHE A 89 -14.27 -10.28 -8.55
N ARG A 90 -15.45 -9.90 -9.00
CA ARG A 90 -16.52 -10.83 -9.35
C ARG A 90 -17.11 -10.40 -10.69
N LYS A 91 -17.67 -11.35 -11.40
CA LYS A 91 -18.29 -11.07 -12.69
C LYS A 91 -19.79 -11.25 -12.56
N GLU A 92 -20.55 -10.28 -13.04
CA GLU A 92 -22.01 -10.33 -13.08
C GLU A 92 -22.43 -9.95 -14.49
N ALA A 93 -23.00 -10.90 -15.24
CA ALA A 93 -23.26 -10.75 -16.66
C ALA A 93 -21.98 -10.38 -17.40
N GLN A 94 -21.93 -9.23 -18.07
CA GLN A 94 -20.76 -8.79 -18.82
C GLN A 94 -19.86 -7.82 -18.02
N ILE A 95 -20.25 -7.52 -16.77
CA ILE A 95 -19.56 -6.52 -15.97
C ILE A 95 -18.67 -7.20 -14.92
N VAL A 96 -17.45 -6.72 -14.81
CA VAL A 96 -16.50 -7.16 -13.76
C VAL A 96 -16.43 -6.08 -12.70
N TYR A 97 -16.79 -6.43 -11.47
CA TYR A 97 -16.76 -5.54 -10.33
C TYR A 97 -15.55 -5.82 -9.46
N TYR A 98 -14.83 -4.79 -9.09
CA TYR A 98 -13.65 -4.87 -8.24
C TYR A 98 -13.97 -4.39 -6.84
N SER A 99 -13.31 -4.99 -5.85
CA SER A 99 -13.43 -4.60 -4.45
C SER A 99 -12.09 -4.85 -3.75
N LEU A 100 -11.92 -4.32 -2.56
CA LEU A 100 -10.71 -4.60 -1.78
C LEU A 100 -10.66 -6.08 -1.41
N ALA A 101 -9.46 -6.64 -1.42
CA ALA A 101 -9.26 -8.06 -1.15
C ALA A 101 -9.64 -8.42 0.29
N ASP A 102 -9.31 -7.55 1.24
CA ASP A 102 -9.59 -7.77 2.67
C ASP A 102 -9.51 -6.46 3.45
N ASP A 103 -9.77 -6.56 4.76
CA ASP A 103 -9.77 -5.38 5.64
C ASP A 103 -8.38 -4.81 5.89
N HIS A 104 -7.32 -5.59 5.68
CA HIS A 104 -5.95 -5.08 5.85
C HIS A 104 -5.67 -3.93 4.89
N VAL A 105 -6.16 -4.02 3.65
CA VAL A 105 -5.95 -2.99 2.63
C VAL A 105 -6.61 -1.68 3.08
N LYS A 106 -7.86 -1.79 3.56
CA LYS A 106 -8.59 -0.65 4.10
C LYS A 106 -7.83 -0.01 5.26
N GLU A 107 -7.35 -0.82 6.20
CA GLU A 107 -6.63 -0.33 7.38
C GLU A 107 -5.35 0.41 7.01
N ILE A 108 -4.61 -0.07 6.03
CA ILE A 108 -3.39 0.61 5.57
C ILE A 108 -3.71 2.00 5.05
N ILE A 109 -4.72 2.12 4.20
CA ILE A 109 -5.15 3.40 3.64
C ILE A 109 -5.63 4.35 4.75
N ASP A 110 -6.51 3.85 5.61
CA ASP A 110 -7.09 4.67 6.69
C ASP A 110 -6.02 5.15 7.66
N LYS A 111 -5.08 4.29 8.04
CA LYS A 111 -3.99 4.67 8.94
C LYS A 111 -3.05 5.68 8.29
N GLY A 112 -2.83 5.56 6.99
CA GLY A 112 -2.05 6.55 6.25
C GLY A 112 -2.68 7.94 6.33
N PHE A 113 -3.98 8.04 6.09
CA PHE A 113 -4.72 9.30 6.19
C PHE A 113 -4.72 9.85 7.62
N GLU A 114 -4.99 8.99 8.60
CA GLU A 114 -4.96 9.41 10.01
C GLU A 114 -3.62 10.04 10.37
N HIS A 115 -2.54 9.43 9.93
CA HIS A 115 -1.20 9.95 10.19
C HIS A 115 -0.99 11.32 9.55
N LEU A 116 -1.41 11.48 8.29
CA LEU A 116 -1.27 12.75 7.57
C LEU A 116 -2.09 13.88 8.20
N TRP A 117 -3.25 13.55 8.76
CA TRP A 117 -4.14 14.54 9.35
C TRP A 117 -3.90 14.75 10.84
N GLN A 118 -2.97 14.03 11.41
CA GLN A 118 -2.59 14.17 12.81
C GLN A 118 -1.95 15.53 13.05
N LYS A 119 -2.38 16.22 14.10
CA LYS A 119 -1.87 17.55 14.45
C LYS A 119 -1.15 17.53 15.79
#